data_6000e0f2424a5477d44865929434dbcd
#
_entry.id   6000e0f2424a5477d44865929434dbcd
#
_cell.length_a   1.000
_cell.length_b   1.000
_cell.length_c   1.000
_cell.angle_alpha   90.00
_cell.angle_beta   90.00
_cell.angle_gamma   90.00
#
_symmetry.space_group_name_H-M   'P 1'
#
loop_
_entity.id
_entity.type
_entity.pdbx_description
1 polymer ?
#
loop_
_entity_poly.entity_id
_entity_poly.type
_entity_poly.pdbx_seq_one_letter_code
_entity_poly.pdbx_strand_id
1 'polypeptide(L)'
;MRLDRSGINPTPLMLGNDVLGDCTSAGIGNHIRATAALAGFQVAMDVADAVRFYSRSTGYVPGRPATDNGGVEVDVLTTALRDGYALETQTLFPIWGSADPTDLNGIRNITAGLSAAYLGVQLAQADMWEDQDGNLPPVWDTDSPADHGDPTPGSAGGHCLLLWDYTGTADTDLVTLLTWGAKQKATWRWVRSRIMEAHGLAWGQLHAPGGLYPTGDDWAALVAANDAYLAGAA
;
A
#
# COMPACT_ATOMS: atom_id res chain seq x y z
N MET A 1 -17.46 8.15 -10.61
CA MET A 1 -16.34 7.42 -11.29
C MET A 1 -16.15 6.12 -10.52
N ARG A 2 -15.84 5.01 -11.19
CA ARG A 2 -15.41 3.76 -10.54
C ARG A 2 -14.10 3.30 -11.17
N LEU A 3 -13.30 2.55 -10.45
CA LEU A 3 -12.12 1.86 -10.94
C LEU A 3 -12.33 0.36 -10.71
N ASP A 4 -12.58 -0.37 -11.78
CA ASP A 4 -12.88 -1.80 -11.71
C ASP A 4 -11.67 -2.63 -12.13
N ARG A 5 -11.10 -3.37 -11.19
CA ARG A 5 -9.98 -4.30 -11.41
C ARG A 5 -10.33 -5.73 -10.99
N SER A 6 -11.64 -6.04 -10.95
CA SER A 6 -12.13 -7.36 -10.53
C SER A 6 -11.58 -8.52 -11.36
N GLY A 7 -11.25 -8.26 -12.66
CA GLY A 7 -10.61 -9.26 -13.55
C GLY A 7 -9.11 -9.44 -13.33
N ILE A 8 -8.47 -8.66 -12.46
CA ILE A 8 -7.02 -8.71 -12.21
C ILE A 8 -6.77 -9.17 -10.77
N ASN A 9 -5.93 -10.20 -10.61
CA ASN A 9 -5.57 -10.67 -9.29
C ASN A 9 -4.14 -10.25 -8.93
N PRO A 10 -3.96 -9.26 -8.02
CA PRO A 10 -2.64 -8.83 -7.56
C PRO A 10 -1.95 -9.87 -6.66
N THR A 11 -2.68 -10.92 -6.20
CA THR A 11 -2.16 -11.98 -5.31
C THR A 11 -1.31 -11.40 -4.17
N PRO A 12 -1.87 -10.58 -3.28
CA PRO A 12 -1.11 -10.01 -2.18
C PRO A 12 -0.55 -11.11 -1.28
N LEU A 13 0.60 -10.85 -0.65
CA LEU A 13 1.28 -11.76 0.26
C LEU A 13 1.39 -11.12 1.65
N MET A 14 1.46 -11.96 2.69
CA MET A 14 1.68 -11.54 4.07
C MET A 14 3.07 -10.92 4.27
N LEU A 15 4.11 -11.52 3.70
CA LEU A 15 5.51 -11.06 3.69
C LEU A 15 6.14 -10.87 5.08
N GLY A 16 5.61 -11.56 6.10
CA GLY A 16 6.09 -11.50 7.48
C GLY A 16 5.29 -10.56 8.38
N ASN A 17 4.32 -9.82 7.83
CA ASN A 17 3.55 -8.82 8.56
C ASN A 17 2.49 -9.40 9.53
N ASP A 18 2.44 -10.71 9.68
CA ASP A 18 1.72 -11.43 10.72
C ASP A 18 2.54 -11.57 12.03
N VAL A 19 3.86 -11.35 11.95
CA VAL A 19 4.79 -11.54 13.07
C VAL A 19 5.62 -10.28 13.34
N LEU A 20 5.88 -9.48 12.30
CA LEU A 20 6.75 -8.29 12.35
C LEU A 20 5.94 -7.01 12.09
N GLY A 21 6.42 -5.91 12.63
CA GLY A 21 5.94 -4.56 12.35
C GLY A 21 6.36 -4.02 10.97
N ASP A 22 6.48 -4.88 9.97
CA ASP A 22 7.04 -4.58 8.65
C ASP A 22 6.00 -4.19 7.59
N CYS A 23 4.82 -3.73 8.00
CA CYS A 23 3.72 -3.37 7.10
C CYS A 23 4.14 -2.43 5.97
N THR A 24 5.03 -1.48 6.21
CA THR A 24 5.58 -0.59 5.20
C THR A 24 6.38 -1.33 4.12
N SER A 25 7.20 -2.29 4.51
CA SER A 25 7.99 -3.11 3.60
C SER A 25 7.15 -4.12 2.83
N ALA A 26 6.19 -4.76 3.52
CA ALA A 26 5.20 -5.65 2.91
C ALA A 26 4.30 -4.88 1.93
N GLY A 27 3.93 -3.64 2.26
CA GLY A 27 3.18 -2.73 1.40
C GLY A 27 3.91 -2.45 0.08
N ILE A 28 5.22 -2.11 0.13
CA ILE A 28 6.04 -1.92 -1.09
C ILE A 28 6.10 -3.22 -1.90
N GLY A 29 6.35 -4.36 -1.28
CA GLY A 29 6.37 -5.65 -1.96
C GLY A 29 5.04 -5.96 -2.65
N ASN A 30 3.93 -5.73 -1.98
CA ASN A 30 2.59 -5.90 -2.57
C ASN A 30 2.28 -4.87 -3.66
N HIS A 31 2.84 -3.66 -3.60
CA HIS A 31 2.71 -2.68 -4.68
C HIS A 31 3.44 -3.13 -5.96
N ILE A 32 4.65 -3.71 -5.82
CA ILE A 32 5.37 -4.34 -6.93
C ILE A 32 4.50 -5.43 -7.58
N ARG A 33 3.92 -6.32 -6.78
CA ARG A 33 3.07 -7.41 -7.26
C ARG A 33 1.79 -6.91 -7.92
N ALA A 34 1.16 -5.89 -7.36
CA ALA A 34 -0.02 -5.25 -7.91
C ALA A 34 0.27 -4.61 -9.28
N THR A 35 1.40 -3.91 -9.40
CA THR A 35 1.85 -3.31 -10.67
C THR A 35 2.15 -4.39 -11.73
N ALA A 36 2.86 -5.44 -11.36
CA ALA A 36 3.15 -6.56 -12.25
C ALA A 36 1.88 -7.27 -12.74
N ALA A 37 0.89 -7.46 -11.86
CA ALA A 37 -0.39 -8.05 -12.22
C ALA A 37 -1.15 -7.21 -13.26
N LEU A 38 -1.10 -5.88 -13.18
CA LEU A 38 -1.64 -4.98 -14.21
C LEU A 38 -0.90 -5.11 -15.52
N ALA A 39 0.42 -5.35 -15.51
CA ALA A 39 1.23 -5.59 -16.70
C ALA A 39 1.06 -7.02 -17.28
N GLY A 40 0.30 -7.87 -16.62
CA GLY A 40 -0.01 -9.22 -17.07
C GLY A 40 1.01 -10.30 -16.69
N PHE A 41 1.88 -10.05 -15.70
CA PHE A 41 2.83 -11.03 -15.20
C PHE A 41 2.89 -11.09 -13.67
N GLN A 42 3.65 -12.02 -13.13
CA GLN A 42 3.84 -12.20 -11.68
C GLN A 42 5.30 -11.95 -11.32
N VAL A 43 5.52 -11.31 -10.17
CA VAL A 43 6.84 -11.16 -9.55
C VAL A 43 6.94 -12.15 -8.39
N ALA A 44 7.93 -13.05 -8.45
CA ALA A 44 8.24 -13.92 -7.33
C ALA A 44 8.85 -13.09 -6.20
N MET A 45 8.39 -13.36 -4.99
CA MET A 45 8.82 -12.65 -3.78
C MET A 45 8.52 -13.51 -2.57
N ASP A 46 9.36 -13.43 -1.56
CA ASP A 46 9.16 -14.15 -0.30
C ASP A 46 9.33 -13.26 0.93
N VAL A 47 9.17 -13.86 2.12
CA VAL A 47 9.33 -13.17 3.40
C VAL A 47 10.76 -12.63 3.57
N ALA A 48 11.78 -13.36 3.08
CA ALA A 48 13.17 -12.93 3.23
C ALA A 48 13.48 -11.65 2.44
N ASP A 49 12.83 -11.42 1.30
CA ASP A 49 12.93 -10.18 0.52
C ASP A 49 12.38 -8.99 1.32
N ALA A 50 11.18 -9.15 1.89
CA ALA A 50 10.54 -8.11 2.69
C ALA A 50 11.33 -7.81 3.98
N VAL A 51 11.77 -8.83 4.71
CA VAL A 51 12.55 -8.68 5.94
C VAL A 51 13.91 -8.03 5.66
N ARG A 52 14.56 -8.38 4.54
CA ARG A 52 15.82 -7.74 4.11
C ARG A 52 15.63 -6.25 3.86
N PHE A 53 14.55 -5.88 3.17
CA PHE A 53 14.23 -4.48 2.93
C PHE A 53 13.82 -3.76 4.23
N TYR A 54 13.02 -4.39 5.09
CA TYR A 54 12.65 -3.87 6.40
C TYR A 54 13.87 -3.57 7.26
N SER A 55 14.82 -4.53 7.34
CA SER A 55 16.08 -4.33 8.08
C SER A 55 16.89 -3.13 7.56
N ARG A 56 16.93 -2.96 6.23
CA ARG A 56 17.67 -1.86 5.59
C ARG A 56 17.01 -0.50 5.84
N SER A 57 15.68 -0.43 5.77
CA SER A 57 14.95 0.83 5.83
C SER A 57 14.70 1.32 7.26
N THR A 58 14.65 0.42 8.25
CA THR A 58 14.29 0.76 9.64
C THR A 58 15.36 0.46 10.68
N GLY A 59 16.40 -0.30 10.30
CA GLY A 59 17.40 -0.79 11.24
C GLY A 59 16.96 -2.01 12.05
N TYR A 60 15.85 -2.66 11.67
CA TYR A 60 15.44 -3.93 12.26
C TYR A 60 16.55 -4.98 12.14
N VAL A 61 16.80 -5.71 13.22
CA VAL A 61 17.78 -6.78 13.27
C VAL A 61 17.08 -8.11 13.52
N PRO A 62 17.08 -9.05 12.55
CA PRO A 62 16.44 -10.35 12.73
C PRO A 62 16.90 -11.05 14.01
N GLY A 63 15.95 -11.61 14.75
CA GLY A 63 16.20 -12.26 16.05
C GLY A 63 16.37 -11.28 17.23
N ARG A 64 16.18 -9.97 17.03
CA ARG A 64 16.18 -8.96 18.10
C ARG A 64 14.85 -8.21 18.14
N PRO A 65 13.81 -8.75 18.82
CA PRO A 65 12.47 -8.13 18.84
C PRO A 65 12.44 -6.66 19.29
N ALA A 66 13.36 -6.26 20.17
CA ALA A 66 13.45 -4.85 20.62
C ALA A 66 13.82 -3.86 19.51
N THR A 67 14.19 -4.32 18.33
CA THR A 67 14.47 -3.49 17.15
C THR A 67 13.30 -3.47 16.14
N ASP A 68 12.22 -4.20 16.41
CA ASP A 68 11.01 -4.23 15.60
C ASP A 68 10.07 -3.08 16.05
N ASN A 69 10.28 -1.91 15.46
CA ASN A 69 9.57 -0.67 15.85
C ASN A 69 8.71 -0.10 14.71
N GLY A 70 8.46 -0.89 13.67
CA GLY A 70 7.77 -0.39 12.49
C GLY A 70 8.67 0.47 11.59
N GLY A 71 8.07 1.16 10.63
CA GLY A 71 8.75 2.08 9.72
C GLY A 71 7.94 3.35 9.47
N VAL A 72 8.62 4.49 9.37
CA VAL A 72 8.04 5.74 8.89
C VAL A 72 7.98 5.65 7.36
N GLU A 73 6.81 5.85 6.77
CA GLU A 73 6.58 5.62 5.33
C GLU A 73 7.54 6.41 4.44
N VAL A 74 7.71 7.70 4.70
CA VAL A 74 8.61 8.57 3.93
C VAL A 74 10.06 8.09 3.99
N ASP A 75 10.55 7.62 5.13
CA ASP A 75 11.91 7.09 5.29
C ASP A 75 12.09 5.78 4.51
N VAL A 76 11.06 4.92 4.58
CA VAL A 76 11.02 3.64 3.86
C VAL A 76 10.99 3.87 2.35
N LEU A 77 10.15 4.80 1.86
CA LEU A 77 10.07 5.17 0.44
C LEU A 77 11.36 5.84 -0.06
N THR A 78 11.98 6.70 0.76
CA THR A 78 13.28 7.31 0.46
C THR A 78 14.37 6.24 0.35
N THR A 79 14.35 5.24 1.22
CA THR A 79 15.28 4.10 1.13
C THR A 79 15.01 3.28 -0.13
N ALA A 80 13.75 3.04 -0.51
CA ALA A 80 13.40 2.34 -1.73
C ALA A 80 13.88 3.08 -2.99
N LEU A 81 13.76 4.41 -3.02
CA LEU A 81 14.26 5.26 -4.11
C LEU A 81 15.79 5.16 -4.23
N ARG A 82 16.50 5.23 -3.12
CA ARG A 82 17.98 5.26 -3.08
C ARG A 82 18.59 3.89 -3.34
N ASP A 83 18.11 2.86 -2.63
CA ASP A 83 18.76 1.54 -2.54
C ASP A 83 18.00 0.46 -3.32
N GLY A 84 16.77 0.75 -3.74
CA GLY A 84 15.86 -0.20 -4.39
C GLY A 84 15.29 -1.25 -3.45
N TYR A 85 14.28 -1.95 -3.94
CA TYR A 85 13.72 -3.16 -3.30
C TYR A 85 14.37 -4.38 -3.96
N ALA A 86 15.25 -5.05 -3.23
CA ALA A 86 16.04 -6.17 -3.73
C ALA A 86 15.25 -7.48 -3.64
N LEU A 87 15.02 -8.10 -4.79
CA LEU A 87 14.54 -9.47 -4.97
C LEU A 87 15.73 -10.40 -5.26
N GLU A 88 15.49 -11.70 -5.25
CA GLU A 88 16.54 -12.69 -5.58
C GLU A 88 17.21 -12.42 -6.93
N THR A 89 16.44 -12.07 -7.96
CA THR A 89 16.90 -11.96 -9.35
C THR A 89 17.14 -10.53 -9.81
N GLN A 90 16.63 -9.52 -9.12
CA GLN A 90 16.72 -8.13 -9.53
C GLN A 90 16.48 -7.16 -8.37
N THR A 91 16.88 -5.91 -8.56
CA THR A 91 16.52 -4.81 -7.67
C THR A 91 15.61 -3.84 -8.41
N LEU A 92 14.48 -3.49 -7.81
CA LEU A 92 13.49 -2.58 -8.37
C LEU A 92 13.58 -1.22 -7.69
N PHE A 93 13.58 -0.15 -8.46
CA PHE A 93 13.65 1.22 -7.99
C PHE A 93 12.36 1.96 -8.32
N PRO A 94 11.64 2.51 -7.32
CA PRO A 94 10.48 3.34 -7.58
C PRO A 94 10.88 4.79 -7.87
N ILE A 95 10.00 5.50 -8.59
CA ILE A 95 9.77 6.92 -8.31
C ILE A 95 8.57 7.03 -7.39
N TRP A 96 8.51 8.07 -6.55
CA TRP A 96 7.39 8.26 -5.63
C TRP A 96 7.13 9.73 -5.33
N GLY A 97 5.89 10.02 -4.91
CA GLY A 97 5.49 11.34 -4.43
C GLY A 97 4.31 11.22 -3.47
N SER A 98 4.17 12.23 -2.60
CA SER A 98 3.07 12.31 -1.63
C SER A 98 1.90 13.09 -2.19
N ALA A 99 0.69 12.75 -1.72
CA ALA A 99 -0.51 13.54 -1.90
C ALA A 99 -1.05 13.98 -0.54
N ASP A 100 -1.86 15.04 -0.53
CA ASP A 100 -2.62 15.42 0.66
C ASP A 100 -3.59 14.28 1.01
N PRO A 101 -3.49 13.68 2.21
CA PRO A 101 -4.38 12.59 2.61
C PRO A 101 -5.86 13.02 2.70
N THR A 102 -6.16 14.30 2.76
CA THR A 102 -7.53 14.83 2.71
C THR A 102 -8.08 14.96 1.28
N ASP A 103 -7.21 14.95 0.26
CA ASP A 103 -7.61 14.99 -1.15
C ASP A 103 -7.92 13.59 -1.69
N LEU A 104 -9.14 13.13 -1.45
CA LEU A 104 -9.60 11.83 -1.99
C LEU A 104 -9.58 11.76 -3.52
N ASN A 105 -9.62 12.89 -4.25
CA ASN A 105 -9.49 12.87 -5.71
C ASN A 105 -8.04 12.61 -6.12
N GLY A 106 -7.07 13.21 -5.44
CA GLY A 106 -5.66 12.91 -5.59
C GLY A 106 -5.36 11.43 -5.35
N ILE A 107 -5.89 10.86 -4.26
CA ILE A 107 -5.75 9.44 -3.93
C ILE A 107 -6.35 8.54 -5.02
N ARG A 108 -7.53 8.87 -5.55
CA ARG A 108 -8.15 8.14 -6.67
C ARG A 108 -7.31 8.20 -7.94
N ASN A 109 -6.72 9.37 -8.23
CA ASN A 109 -5.84 9.55 -9.38
C ASN A 109 -4.56 8.71 -9.23
N ILE A 110 -3.94 8.70 -8.04
CA ILE A 110 -2.81 7.82 -7.73
C ILE A 110 -3.20 6.35 -7.94
N THR A 111 -4.33 5.92 -7.37
CA THR A 111 -4.79 4.53 -7.50
C THR A 111 -5.00 4.14 -8.97
N ALA A 112 -5.60 5.02 -9.76
CA ALA A 112 -5.88 4.76 -11.17
C ALA A 112 -4.61 4.79 -12.04
N GLY A 113 -3.75 5.80 -11.85
CA GLY A 113 -2.59 6.07 -12.69
C GLY A 113 -1.32 5.33 -12.26
N LEU A 114 -1.15 4.98 -10.98
CA LEU A 114 0.09 4.41 -10.45
C LEU A 114 -0.09 3.01 -9.83
N SER A 115 -1.05 2.24 -10.31
CA SER A 115 -1.41 0.87 -9.90
C SER A 115 -2.17 0.78 -8.59
N ALA A 116 -1.69 1.38 -7.51
CA ALA A 116 -2.33 1.45 -6.20
C ALA A 116 -1.88 2.72 -5.48
N ALA A 117 -2.68 3.23 -4.56
CA ALA A 117 -2.18 4.21 -3.60
C ALA A 117 -1.62 3.47 -2.38
N TYR A 118 -0.42 3.87 -1.94
CA TYR A 118 0.25 3.41 -0.75
C TYR A 118 -0.16 4.33 0.41
N LEU A 119 -0.85 3.78 1.41
CA LEU A 119 -1.54 4.55 2.43
C LEU A 119 -1.08 4.17 3.83
N GLY A 120 -0.71 5.19 4.62
CA GLY A 120 -0.61 5.10 6.07
C GLY A 120 -1.95 5.38 6.73
N VAL A 121 -2.40 4.46 7.58
CA VAL A 121 -3.69 4.55 8.26
C VAL A 121 -3.55 4.33 9.76
N GLN A 122 -4.49 4.91 10.53
CA GLN A 122 -4.66 4.65 11.96
C GLN A 122 -5.82 3.68 12.17
N LEU A 123 -5.51 2.40 12.37
CA LEU A 123 -6.52 1.38 12.65
C LEU A 123 -7.18 1.60 14.02
N ALA A 124 -8.46 1.31 14.10
CA ALA A 124 -9.20 1.23 15.35
C ALA A 124 -9.30 -0.23 15.82
N GLN A 125 -9.52 -0.46 17.13
CA GLN A 125 -9.80 -1.81 17.62
C GLN A 125 -11.02 -2.43 16.96
N ALA A 126 -12.03 -1.62 16.65
CA ALA A 126 -13.20 -2.07 15.91
C ALA A 126 -12.89 -2.59 14.50
N ASP A 127 -11.82 -2.10 13.85
CA ASP A 127 -11.38 -2.59 12.54
C ASP A 127 -10.70 -3.98 12.67
N MET A 128 -10.16 -4.28 13.85
CA MET A 128 -9.42 -5.52 14.17
C MET A 128 -10.25 -6.56 14.91
N TRP A 129 -11.56 -6.29 15.09
CA TRP A 129 -12.45 -7.27 15.69
C TRP A 129 -12.51 -8.54 14.83
N GLU A 130 -12.47 -9.70 15.48
CA GLU A 130 -12.58 -10.99 14.82
C GLU A 130 -13.86 -11.69 15.24
N ASP A 131 -14.53 -12.33 14.30
CA ASP A 131 -15.65 -13.21 14.59
C ASP A 131 -15.18 -14.52 15.25
N GLN A 132 -16.13 -15.43 15.56
CA GLN A 132 -15.80 -16.72 16.22
C GLN A 132 -14.91 -17.64 15.37
N ASP A 133 -14.81 -17.38 14.07
CA ASP A 133 -13.98 -18.14 13.12
C ASP A 133 -12.63 -17.44 12.86
N GLY A 134 -12.37 -16.30 13.53
CA GLY A 134 -11.13 -15.50 13.37
C GLY A 134 -11.10 -14.63 12.12
N ASN A 135 -12.28 -14.30 11.55
CA ASN A 135 -12.34 -13.43 10.40
C ASN A 135 -12.51 -11.97 10.82
N LEU A 136 -11.77 -11.06 10.18
CA LEU A 136 -11.99 -9.63 10.28
C LEU A 136 -13.38 -9.23 9.75
N PRO A 137 -13.92 -8.04 10.12
CA PRO A 137 -15.15 -7.53 9.55
C PRO A 137 -15.10 -7.59 8.01
N PRO A 138 -16.14 -8.09 7.34
CA PRO A 138 -16.14 -8.24 5.87
C PRO A 138 -16.00 -6.91 5.15
N VAL A 139 -16.40 -5.81 5.81
CA VAL A 139 -16.23 -4.43 5.36
C VAL A 139 -15.82 -3.58 6.55
N TRP A 140 -14.69 -2.92 6.44
CA TRP A 140 -14.30 -1.88 7.39
C TRP A 140 -15.13 -0.62 7.15
N ASP A 141 -15.79 -0.16 8.22
CA ASP A 141 -16.62 1.04 8.19
C ASP A 141 -16.48 1.84 9.49
N THR A 142 -16.95 3.09 9.48
CA THR A 142 -17.01 3.92 10.68
C THR A 142 -18.19 3.56 11.59
N ASP A 143 -19.21 2.87 11.07
CA ASP A 143 -20.41 2.43 11.78
C ASP A 143 -20.23 0.99 12.32
N SER A 144 -19.14 0.73 13.03
CA SER A 144 -18.91 -0.58 13.66
C SER A 144 -19.85 -0.79 14.85
N PRO A 145 -20.34 -2.04 15.09
CA PRO A 145 -21.07 -2.38 16.30
C PRO A 145 -20.29 -2.05 17.57
N ALA A 146 -20.99 -1.67 18.64
CA ALA A 146 -20.37 -1.21 19.89
C ALA A 146 -19.56 -2.30 20.61
N ASP A 147 -19.83 -3.58 20.33
CA ASP A 147 -19.11 -4.74 20.87
C ASP A 147 -17.81 -5.07 20.10
N HIS A 148 -17.53 -4.37 19.01
CA HIS A 148 -16.30 -4.56 18.24
C HIS A 148 -15.07 -3.84 18.83
N GLY A 149 -15.20 -3.12 19.95
CA GLY A 149 -14.12 -2.41 20.61
C GLY A 149 -14.07 -0.92 20.30
N ASP A 150 -12.98 -0.26 20.67
CA ASP A 150 -12.82 1.19 20.51
C ASP A 150 -12.76 1.59 19.02
N PRO A 151 -13.72 2.39 18.52
CA PRO A 151 -13.75 2.84 17.13
C PRO A 151 -12.81 4.03 16.85
N THR A 152 -12.10 4.54 17.84
CA THR A 152 -11.23 5.71 17.71
C THR A 152 -10.05 5.38 16.77
N PRO A 153 -9.77 6.22 15.76
CA PRO A 153 -8.59 6.05 14.91
C PRO A 153 -7.31 5.97 15.75
N GLY A 154 -6.47 4.98 15.48
CA GLY A 154 -5.21 4.76 16.19
C GLY A 154 -5.33 3.92 17.47
N SER A 155 -6.53 3.54 17.92
CA SER A 155 -6.69 2.68 19.11
C SER A 155 -6.09 1.28 18.93
N ALA A 156 -5.92 0.80 17.68
CA ALA A 156 -5.19 -0.42 17.35
C ALA A 156 -3.77 -0.15 16.78
N GLY A 157 -3.42 1.12 16.54
CA GLY A 157 -2.11 1.52 16.04
C GLY A 157 -2.08 1.91 14.56
N GLY A 158 -0.87 2.23 14.08
CA GLY A 158 -0.63 2.58 12.68
C GLY A 158 -0.45 1.34 11.81
N HIS A 159 -0.86 1.44 10.54
CA HIS A 159 -0.70 0.37 9.56
C HIS A 159 -0.49 0.93 8.16
N CYS A 160 0.25 0.21 7.32
CA CYS A 160 0.43 0.51 5.91
C CYS A 160 -0.32 -0.50 5.05
N LEU A 161 -1.08 0.00 4.07
CA LEU A 161 -1.85 -0.81 3.15
C LEU A 161 -1.95 -0.16 1.76
N LEU A 162 -2.50 -0.87 0.79
CA LEU A 162 -2.68 -0.35 -0.56
C LEU A 162 -4.17 -0.21 -0.90
N LEU A 163 -4.55 0.91 -1.51
CA LEU A 163 -5.87 1.06 -2.13
C LEU A 163 -5.77 0.62 -3.61
N TRP A 164 -6.51 -0.45 -3.96
CA TRP A 164 -6.41 -1.15 -5.23
C TRP A 164 -7.49 -0.77 -6.25
N ASP A 165 -8.74 -0.78 -5.85
CA ASP A 165 -9.89 -0.43 -6.68
C ASP A 165 -11.03 0.18 -5.87
N TYR A 166 -12.06 0.69 -6.55
CA TYR A 166 -13.23 1.24 -5.90
C TYR A 166 -14.48 1.19 -6.79
N THR A 167 -15.67 1.02 -6.17
CA THR A 167 -16.95 0.87 -6.86
C THR A 167 -17.59 2.19 -7.25
N GLY A 168 -17.21 3.27 -6.59
CA GLY A 168 -17.72 4.62 -6.79
C GLY A 168 -17.01 5.64 -5.94
N THR A 169 -17.59 6.82 -5.72
CA THR A 169 -16.96 7.95 -5.02
C THR A 169 -17.76 8.50 -3.85
N ALA A 170 -18.95 7.94 -3.59
CA ALA A 170 -19.75 8.29 -2.42
C ALA A 170 -19.12 7.70 -1.14
N ASP A 171 -19.41 8.29 0.01
CA ASP A 171 -18.86 7.87 1.30
C ASP A 171 -19.12 6.39 1.64
N THR A 172 -20.24 5.84 1.16
CA THR A 172 -20.64 4.43 1.36
C THR A 172 -20.18 3.49 0.23
N ASP A 173 -19.59 4.03 -0.86
CA ASP A 173 -19.03 3.20 -1.91
C ASP A 173 -17.82 2.43 -1.41
N LEU A 174 -17.66 1.21 -1.92
CA LEU A 174 -16.61 0.31 -1.47
C LEU A 174 -15.28 0.56 -2.17
N VAL A 175 -14.21 0.46 -1.41
CA VAL A 175 -12.84 0.32 -1.87
C VAL A 175 -12.35 -1.09 -1.59
N THR A 176 -11.35 -1.55 -2.35
CA THR A 176 -10.60 -2.75 -2.05
C THR A 176 -9.21 -2.35 -1.58
N LEU A 177 -8.85 -2.81 -0.41
CA LEU A 177 -7.53 -2.64 0.19
C LEU A 177 -6.76 -3.95 0.04
N LEU A 178 -5.43 -3.86 -0.15
CA LEU A 178 -4.52 -5.00 -0.09
C LEU A 178 -3.74 -4.89 1.21
N THR A 179 -3.95 -5.84 2.11
CA THR A 179 -3.31 -5.89 3.42
C THR A 179 -3.24 -7.33 3.93
N TRP A 180 -2.23 -7.69 4.72
CA TRP A 180 -2.06 -9.02 5.34
C TRP A 180 -2.31 -10.20 4.40
N GLY A 181 -1.79 -10.12 3.18
CA GLY A 181 -1.93 -11.17 2.17
C GLY A 181 -3.34 -11.36 1.60
N ALA A 182 -4.26 -10.43 1.88
CA ALA A 182 -5.67 -10.52 1.51
C ALA A 182 -6.19 -9.24 0.84
N LYS A 183 -7.41 -9.33 0.32
CA LYS A 183 -8.20 -8.20 -0.14
C LYS A 183 -9.24 -7.87 0.93
N GLN A 184 -9.10 -6.74 1.59
CA GLN A 184 -10.06 -6.22 2.57
C GLN A 184 -10.95 -5.17 1.91
N LYS A 185 -12.27 -5.24 2.13
CA LYS A 185 -13.19 -4.18 1.72
C LYS A 185 -13.30 -3.12 2.80
N ALA A 186 -13.42 -1.86 2.36
CA ALA A 186 -13.73 -0.73 3.24
C ALA A 186 -14.65 0.26 2.52
N THR A 187 -15.23 1.20 3.25
CA THR A 187 -15.97 2.34 2.68
C THR A 187 -15.07 3.55 2.51
N TRP A 188 -15.41 4.50 1.62
CA TRP A 188 -14.67 5.76 1.51
C TRP A 188 -14.72 6.58 2.81
N ARG A 189 -15.80 6.53 3.59
CA ARG A 189 -15.86 7.22 4.89
C ARG A 189 -14.89 6.60 5.90
N TRP A 190 -14.65 5.27 5.84
CA TRP A 190 -13.60 4.63 6.62
C TRP A 190 -12.21 5.13 6.18
N VAL A 191 -11.91 5.14 4.89
CA VAL A 191 -10.63 5.66 4.36
C VAL A 191 -10.39 7.08 4.87
N ARG A 192 -11.38 7.98 4.71
CA ARG A 192 -11.29 9.36 5.18
C ARG A 192 -11.04 9.48 6.68
N SER A 193 -11.62 8.58 7.47
CA SER A 193 -11.50 8.57 8.93
C SER A 193 -10.14 8.05 9.42
N ARG A 194 -9.49 7.16 8.67
CA ARG A 194 -8.29 6.43 9.10
C ARG A 194 -7.00 6.94 8.47
N ILE A 195 -7.07 7.56 7.29
CA ILE A 195 -5.89 7.94 6.51
C ILE A 195 -5.08 9.04 7.20
N MET A 196 -3.75 8.89 7.19
CA MET A 196 -2.77 9.87 7.65
C MET A 196 -1.80 10.27 6.55
N GLU A 197 -1.39 9.32 5.72
CA GLU A 197 -0.41 9.51 4.66
C GLU A 197 -0.91 8.86 3.37
N ALA A 198 -0.59 9.46 2.22
CA ALA A 198 -0.92 8.93 0.90
C ALA A 198 0.24 9.16 -0.06
N HIS A 199 0.68 8.08 -0.69
CA HIS A 199 1.81 8.11 -1.61
C HIS A 199 1.48 7.36 -2.90
N GLY A 200 2.01 7.89 -4.02
CA GLY A 200 2.03 7.22 -5.30
C GLY A 200 3.41 6.66 -5.60
N LEU A 201 3.49 5.42 -6.04
CA LEU A 201 4.72 4.76 -6.47
C LEU A 201 4.60 4.30 -7.91
N ALA A 202 5.68 4.42 -8.68
CA ALA A 202 5.77 3.83 -10.02
C ALA A 202 7.14 3.18 -10.23
N TRP A 203 7.17 2.08 -10.98
CA TRP A 203 8.33 1.20 -11.13
C TRP A 203 8.79 1.16 -12.58
N GLY A 204 9.95 1.75 -12.86
CA GLY A 204 10.48 1.81 -14.22
C GLY A 204 10.80 0.47 -14.87
N GLN A 205 10.95 -0.59 -14.08
CA GLN A 205 11.26 -1.94 -14.57
C GLN A 205 10.00 -2.80 -14.80
N LEU A 206 8.80 -2.33 -14.40
CA LEU A 206 7.55 -3.08 -14.48
C LEU A 206 6.67 -2.55 -15.63
N HIS A 207 7.20 -2.51 -16.84
CA HIS A 207 6.46 -2.05 -18.03
C HIS A 207 5.55 -3.13 -18.59
N ALA A 208 4.41 -2.71 -19.12
CA ALA A 208 3.58 -3.56 -19.96
C ALA A 208 4.26 -3.81 -21.34
N PRO A 209 3.84 -4.83 -22.09
CA PRO A 209 4.24 -4.97 -23.50
C PRO A 209 3.96 -3.67 -24.25
N GLY A 210 4.98 -3.14 -24.95
CA GLY A 210 4.90 -1.86 -25.68
C GLY A 210 5.54 -0.67 -24.97
N GLY A 211 6.12 -0.85 -23.75
CA GLY A 211 6.92 0.18 -23.07
C GLY A 211 6.12 1.25 -22.31
N LEU A 212 4.79 1.09 -22.26
CA LEU A 212 3.95 1.94 -21.41
C LEU A 212 3.94 1.42 -19.96
N TYR A 213 3.73 2.31 -19.01
CA TYR A 213 3.42 1.90 -17.65
C TYR A 213 2.13 1.05 -17.64
N PRO A 214 1.94 0.10 -16.72
CA PRO A 214 0.80 -0.83 -16.75
C PRO A 214 -0.59 -0.19 -16.76
N THR A 215 -0.69 1.05 -16.29
CA THR A 215 -1.93 1.85 -16.34
C THR A 215 -2.18 2.55 -17.67
N GLY A 216 -1.20 2.50 -18.59
CA GLY A 216 -1.26 3.14 -19.91
C GLY A 216 -0.55 4.50 -19.99
N ASP A 217 0.00 4.98 -18.87
CA ASP A 217 0.72 6.25 -18.84
C ASP A 217 2.08 6.17 -19.51
N ASP A 218 2.55 7.30 -20.07
CA ASP A 218 3.89 7.45 -20.62
C ASP A 218 4.92 7.49 -19.49
N TRP A 219 5.87 6.55 -19.47
CA TRP A 219 6.90 6.49 -18.43
C TRP A 219 7.77 7.73 -18.38
N ALA A 220 8.15 8.30 -19.53
CA ALA A 220 8.98 9.51 -19.56
C ALA A 220 8.24 10.72 -18.97
N ALA A 221 6.94 10.83 -19.20
CA ALA A 221 6.10 11.87 -18.59
C ALA A 221 5.99 11.69 -17.07
N LEU A 222 5.85 10.46 -16.57
CA LEU A 222 5.83 10.18 -15.13
C LEU A 222 7.17 10.57 -14.45
N VAL A 223 8.30 10.22 -15.06
CA VAL A 223 9.63 10.60 -14.57
C VAL A 223 9.79 12.12 -14.53
N ALA A 224 9.44 12.82 -15.62
CA ALA A 224 9.54 14.26 -15.68
C ALA A 224 8.66 14.97 -14.63
N ALA A 225 7.47 14.43 -14.37
CA ALA A 225 6.58 14.94 -13.33
C ALA A 225 7.16 14.73 -11.92
N ASN A 226 7.79 13.57 -11.68
CA ASN A 226 8.45 13.28 -10.41
C ASN A 226 9.68 14.17 -10.19
N ASP A 227 10.50 14.39 -11.21
CA ASP A 227 11.67 15.29 -11.12
C ASP A 227 11.25 16.73 -10.82
N ALA A 228 10.15 17.21 -11.44
CA ALA A 228 9.59 18.51 -11.16
C ALA A 228 9.05 18.62 -9.73
N TYR A 229 8.40 17.56 -9.22
CA TYR A 229 7.93 17.48 -7.84
C TYR A 229 9.10 17.59 -6.85
N LEU A 230 10.14 16.79 -7.05
CA LEU A 230 11.32 16.79 -6.18
C LEU A 230 12.07 18.14 -6.19
N ALA A 231 12.16 18.80 -7.35
CA ALA A 231 12.75 20.13 -7.47
C ALA A 231 11.93 21.24 -6.79
N GLY A 232 10.61 21.07 -6.69
CA GLY A 232 9.70 21.99 -5.99
C GLY A 232 9.60 21.75 -4.49
N ALA A 233 10.02 20.58 -4.02
CA ALA A 233 10.03 20.20 -2.60
C ALA A 233 11.35 20.53 -1.87
N ALA A 234 12.37 20.96 -2.61
CA ALA A 234 13.69 21.38 -2.10
C ALA A 234 13.72 22.90 -1.87
#